data_f7e042b1e646a8be1f52241cc387b714
#
_entry.id   f7e042b1e646a8be1f52241cc387b714
#
_cell.length_a   1.000
_cell.length_b   1.000
_cell.length_c   1.000
_cell.angle_alpha   90.00
_cell.angle_beta   90.00
_cell.angle_gamma   90.00
#
_symmetry.space_group_name_H-M   'P 1'
#
loop_
_entity.id
_entity.type
_entity.pdbx_description
1 polymer ?
#
loop_
_entity_poly.entity_id
_entity_poly.type
_entity_poly.pdbx_seq_one_letter_code
_entity_poly.pdbx_strand_id
1 'polypeptide(L)'
;KRGFNSEDIERYNLGYCSEGPYNNRVIIPSYDSDGKLNYFVGRDFYNSNFKYKNPPFPKDVVGFDLYVNWSLPIILVEGVFDAMSIKNNSIPLFGKTILPKLYGKIVENKVKDIFIILDSDAFDDAIQMTEKFVNEGISVNFVKLDGQDPNDLGYKKMITKIHNSLPMDFKQ
;
A
#
# COMPACT_ATOMS: atom_id res chain seq x y z
N LYS A 1 -18.27 4.34 6.06
CA LYS A 1 -17.55 5.19 7.04
C LYS A 1 -16.13 5.58 6.59
N ARG A 2 -15.52 4.87 5.63
CA ARG A 2 -14.17 5.14 5.10
C ARG A 2 -14.17 5.91 3.77
N GLY A 3 -15.32 6.44 3.32
CA GLY A 3 -15.39 7.30 2.16
C GLY A 3 -15.26 6.62 0.79
N PHE A 4 -15.28 5.29 0.73
CA PHE A 4 -15.27 4.56 -0.54
C PHE A 4 -16.66 4.53 -1.16
N ASN A 5 -16.73 4.72 -2.48
CA ASN A 5 -17.95 4.72 -3.26
C ASN A 5 -18.12 3.42 -4.07
N SER A 6 -19.16 3.32 -4.88
CA SER A 6 -19.45 2.15 -5.71
C SER A 6 -18.35 1.86 -6.73
N GLU A 7 -17.76 2.89 -7.31
CA GLU A 7 -16.63 2.73 -8.26
C GLU A 7 -15.41 2.12 -7.61
N ASP A 8 -15.12 2.49 -6.35
CA ASP A 8 -14.02 1.88 -5.59
C ASP A 8 -14.30 0.40 -5.29
N ILE A 9 -15.55 0.07 -4.95
CA ILE A 9 -15.97 -1.32 -4.69
C ILE A 9 -15.78 -2.17 -5.94
N GLU A 10 -16.21 -1.68 -7.10
CA GLU A 10 -16.08 -2.37 -8.38
C GLU A 10 -14.61 -2.45 -8.81
N ARG A 11 -13.88 -1.34 -8.77
CA ARG A 11 -12.47 -1.27 -9.17
C ARG A 11 -11.60 -2.30 -8.44
N TYR A 12 -11.76 -2.39 -7.12
CA TYR A 12 -10.96 -3.31 -6.30
C TYR A 12 -11.64 -4.65 -6.06
N ASN A 13 -12.79 -4.90 -6.69
CA ASN A 13 -13.56 -6.13 -6.58
C ASN A 13 -13.82 -6.54 -5.12
N LEU A 14 -14.26 -5.55 -4.31
CA LEU A 14 -14.49 -5.79 -2.89
C LEU A 14 -15.67 -6.75 -2.68
N GLY A 15 -15.49 -7.70 -1.78
CA GLY A 15 -16.51 -8.67 -1.42
C GLY A 15 -16.88 -8.62 0.06
N TYR A 16 -17.95 -9.32 0.40
CA TYR A 16 -18.35 -9.58 1.78
C TYR A 16 -18.50 -11.09 1.97
N CYS A 17 -17.93 -11.60 3.05
CA CYS A 17 -18.03 -13.01 3.42
C CYS A 17 -19.05 -13.18 4.54
N SER A 18 -20.14 -13.93 4.27
CA SER A 18 -21.25 -14.15 5.20
C SER A 18 -21.13 -15.43 6.02
N GLU A 19 -20.16 -16.30 5.72
CA GLU A 19 -20.01 -17.59 6.37
C GLU A 19 -18.54 -18.07 6.38
N GLY A 20 -18.29 -19.18 7.08
CA GLY A 20 -16.96 -19.79 7.14
C GLY A 20 -15.92 -18.98 7.93
N PRO A 21 -14.61 -19.25 7.72
CA PRO A 21 -13.54 -18.67 8.52
C PRO A 21 -13.41 -17.15 8.43
N TYR A 22 -13.97 -16.53 7.38
CA TYR A 22 -13.95 -15.08 7.13
C TYR A 22 -15.32 -14.44 7.30
N ASN A 23 -16.25 -15.13 7.98
CA ASN A 23 -17.58 -14.60 8.26
C ASN A 23 -17.52 -13.17 8.83
N ASN A 24 -18.47 -12.34 8.46
CA ASN A 24 -18.60 -10.94 8.84
C ASN A 24 -17.42 -10.05 8.45
N ARG A 25 -16.73 -10.37 7.34
CA ARG A 25 -15.60 -9.59 6.86
C ARG A 25 -15.83 -9.05 5.45
N VAL A 26 -15.43 -7.80 5.27
CA VAL A 26 -15.18 -7.26 3.94
C VAL A 26 -13.86 -7.84 3.46
N ILE A 27 -13.87 -8.42 2.27
CA ILE A 27 -12.70 -9.00 1.61
C ILE A 27 -12.16 -8.00 0.60
N ILE A 28 -10.90 -7.66 0.75
CA ILE A 28 -10.17 -6.78 -0.14
C ILE A 28 -9.15 -7.65 -0.88
N PRO A 29 -9.45 -8.10 -2.12
CA PRO A 29 -8.54 -8.91 -2.90
C PRO A 29 -7.41 -8.08 -3.50
N SER A 30 -6.26 -8.71 -3.69
CA SER A 30 -5.13 -8.22 -4.45
C SER A 30 -4.85 -9.18 -5.60
N TYR A 31 -4.62 -8.66 -6.78
CA TYR A 31 -4.35 -9.44 -7.98
C TYR A 31 -2.96 -9.13 -8.51
N ASP A 32 -2.31 -10.12 -9.11
CA ASP A 32 -1.06 -9.93 -9.85
C ASP A 32 -1.32 -9.27 -11.23
N SER A 33 -0.24 -9.03 -11.97
CA SER A 33 -0.31 -8.43 -13.31
C SER A 33 -1.11 -9.25 -14.33
N ASP A 34 -1.31 -10.55 -14.10
CA ASP A 34 -2.09 -11.44 -14.94
C ASP A 34 -3.56 -11.55 -14.53
N GLY A 35 -3.97 -10.81 -13.50
CA GLY A 35 -5.32 -10.83 -12.95
C GLY A 35 -5.62 -12.02 -12.04
N LYS A 36 -4.61 -12.76 -11.60
CA LYS A 36 -4.78 -13.86 -10.63
C LYS A 36 -4.73 -13.33 -9.21
N LEU A 37 -5.61 -13.84 -8.35
CA LEU A 37 -5.61 -13.53 -6.93
C LEU A 37 -4.25 -13.92 -6.32
N ASN A 38 -3.48 -12.95 -5.84
CA ASN A 38 -2.18 -13.17 -5.20
C ASN A 38 -2.21 -13.02 -3.68
N TYR A 39 -3.16 -12.22 -3.16
CA TYR A 39 -3.38 -12.04 -1.73
C TYR A 39 -4.80 -11.51 -1.46
N PHE A 40 -5.21 -11.42 -0.20
CA PHE A 40 -6.38 -10.67 0.21
C PHE A 40 -6.28 -10.26 1.68
N VAL A 41 -7.07 -9.28 2.05
CA VAL A 41 -7.23 -8.85 3.45
C VAL A 41 -8.70 -8.98 3.84
N GLY A 42 -8.98 -9.63 4.95
CA GLY A 42 -10.31 -9.70 5.53
C GLY A 42 -10.45 -8.68 6.66
N ARG A 43 -11.27 -7.64 6.49
CA ARG A 43 -11.56 -6.63 7.51
C ARG A 43 -12.89 -6.89 8.17
N ASP A 44 -12.88 -7.00 9.50
CA ASP A 44 -14.10 -7.18 10.28
C ASP A 44 -15.07 -6.00 10.10
N PHE A 45 -16.34 -6.34 9.88
CA PHE A 45 -17.41 -5.36 9.67
C PHE A 45 -18.00 -4.83 10.99
N TYR A 46 -17.97 -5.66 12.04
CA TYR A 46 -18.64 -5.39 13.32
C TYR A 46 -17.73 -4.92 14.45
N ASN A 47 -16.48 -4.54 14.18
CA ASN A 47 -15.53 -4.07 15.19
C ASN A 47 -15.16 -5.11 16.27
N SER A 48 -14.95 -6.37 15.89
CA SER A 48 -14.39 -7.37 16.80
C SER A 48 -12.96 -7.00 17.24
N ASN A 49 -12.49 -7.66 18.30
CA ASN A 49 -11.10 -7.52 18.76
C ASN A 49 -10.06 -7.91 17.68
N PHE A 50 -10.48 -8.74 16.71
CA PHE A 50 -9.65 -9.16 15.57
C PHE A 50 -10.03 -8.38 14.30
N LYS A 51 -9.59 -7.13 14.23
CA LYS A 51 -9.93 -6.21 13.14
C LYS A 51 -9.56 -6.75 11.75
N TYR A 52 -8.43 -7.45 11.63
CA TYR A 52 -7.92 -8.00 10.38
C TYR A 52 -7.75 -9.51 10.48
N LYS A 53 -8.04 -10.21 9.39
CA LYS A 53 -7.74 -11.62 9.19
C LYS A 53 -7.20 -11.82 7.79
N ASN A 54 -5.93 -12.17 7.72
CA ASN A 54 -5.24 -12.42 6.47
C ASN A 54 -5.26 -13.91 6.11
N PRO A 55 -5.02 -14.28 4.84
CA PRO A 55 -4.93 -15.66 4.44
C PRO A 55 -3.71 -16.36 5.07
N PRO A 56 -3.75 -17.69 5.23
CA PRO A 56 -2.67 -18.46 5.85
C PRO A 56 -1.50 -18.78 4.87
N PHE A 57 -1.22 -17.92 3.91
CA PHE A 57 -0.11 -18.07 2.98
C PHE A 57 0.78 -16.81 2.95
N PRO A 58 2.02 -16.93 2.44
CA PRO A 58 2.99 -15.85 2.49
C PRO A 58 2.50 -14.57 1.85
N LYS A 59 2.79 -13.43 2.48
CA LYS A 59 2.47 -12.10 1.95
C LYS A 59 3.57 -11.52 1.04
N ASP A 60 4.59 -12.32 0.65
CA ASP A 60 5.61 -11.90 -0.31
C ASP A 60 5.03 -11.87 -1.72
N VAL A 61 4.25 -10.86 -1.96
CA VAL A 61 3.55 -10.56 -3.21
C VAL A 61 3.67 -9.07 -3.50
N VAL A 62 3.38 -8.66 -4.73
CA VAL A 62 3.18 -7.26 -5.06
C VAL A 62 1.71 -6.93 -4.85
N GLY A 63 1.42 -6.08 -3.87
CA GLY A 63 0.06 -5.66 -3.58
C GLY A 63 -0.52 -4.83 -4.71
N PHE A 64 -1.75 -5.16 -5.13
CA PHE A 64 -2.46 -4.43 -6.20
C PHE A 64 -1.70 -4.33 -7.53
N ASP A 65 -0.81 -5.28 -7.85
CA ASP A 65 0.05 -5.26 -9.04
C ASP A 65 -0.72 -5.06 -10.35
N LEU A 66 -1.95 -5.59 -10.43
CA LEU A 66 -2.84 -5.39 -11.59
C LEU A 66 -3.10 -3.90 -11.91
N TYR A 67 -3.01 -3.03 -10.91
CA TYR A 67 -3.32 -1.60 -11.05
C TYR A 67 -2.07 -0.72 -11.12
N VAL A 68 -0.87 -1.32 -11.07
CA VAL A 68 0.40 -0.59 -11.04
C VAL A 68 0.89 -0.29 -12.45
N ASN A 69 1.16 0.98 -12.71
CA ASN A 69 1.90 1.41 -13.88
C ASN A 69 3.37 1.62 -13.51
N TRP A 70 4.22 0.67 -13.83
CA TRP A 70 5.65 0.65 -13.47
C TRP A 70 6.48 1.72 -14.15
N SER A 71 5.97 2.42 -15.18
CA SER A 71 6.64 3.57 -15.80
C SER A 71 6.41 4.89 -15.09
N LEU A 72 5.58 4.93 -14.06
CA LEU A 72 5.29 6.11 -13.26
C LEU A 72 5.90 5.97 -11.85
N PRO A 73 6.07 7.08 -11.11
CA PRO A 73 6.39 7.02 -9.70
C PRO A 73 5.42 6.13 -8.94
N ILE A 74 5.93 5.35 -7.99
CA ILE A 74 5.12 4.48 -7.15
C ILE A 74 4.97 5.02 -5.74
N ILE A 75 3.86 4.70 -5.10
CA ILE A 75 3.56 5.10 -3.74
C ILE A 75 3.43 3.85 -2.89
N LEU A 76 4.30 3.70 -1.91
CA LEU A 76 4.29 2.58 -0.97
C LEU A 76 3.57 2.99 0.30
N VAL A 77 2.60 2.19 0.73
CA VAL A 77 1.79 2.43 1.92
C VAL A 77 1.66 1.18 2.78
N GLU A 78 1.35 1.34 4.05
CA GLU A 78 1.26 0.21 4.97
C GLU A 78 0.10 -0.73 4.63
N GLY A 79 -1.10 -0.19 4.40
CA GLY A 79 -2.33 -0.94 4.31
C GLY A 79 -3.13 -0.78 3.02
N VAL A 80 -4.05 -1.72 2.79
CA VAL A 80 -4.92 -1.74 1.61
C VAL A 80 -5.84 -0.53 1.54
N PHE A 81 -6.32 -0.03 2.68
CA PHE A 81 -7.22 1.12 2.70
C PHE A 81 -6.48 2.42 2.37
N ASP A 82 -5.22 2.54 2.75
CA ASP A 82 -4.38 3.68 2.41
C ASP A 82 -4.14 3.71 0.91
N ALA A 83 -3.76 2.55 0.32
CA ALA A 83 -3.61 2.42 -1.11
C ALA A 83 -4.91 2.77 -1.87
N MET A 84 -6.04 2.26 -1.43
CA MET A 84 -7.35 2.55 -2.02
C MET A 84 -7.73 4.03 -1.89
N SER A 85 -7.34 4.70 -0.80
CA SER A 85 -7.63 6.13 -0.59
C SER A 85 -6.79 7.03 -1.50
N ILE A 86 -5.56 6.63 -1.79
CA ILE A 86 -4.65 7.35 -2.68
C ILE A 86 -4.99 7.11 -4.15
N LYS A 87 -5.46 5.92 -4.51
CA LYS A 87 -5.89 5.49 -5.86
C LYS A 87 -4.83 5.51 -6.94
N ASN A 88 -3.85 6.40 -6.86
CA ASN A 88 -2.83 6.63 -7.89
C ASN A 88 -1.60 5.79 -7.61
N ASN A 89 -1.38 4.75 -8.42
CA ASN A 89 -0.13 3.97 -8.47
C ASN A 89 0.40 3.57 -7.08
N SER A 90 -0.50 3.22 -6.16
CA SER A 90 -0.20 2.93 -4.77
C SER A 90 -0.21 1.43 -4.50
N ILE A 91 0.84 0.97 -3.81
CA ILE A 91 1.10 -0.43 -3.50
C ILE A 91 1.02 -0.63 -1.99
N PRO A 92 0.08 -1.44 -1.48
CA PRO A 92 0.05 -1.79 -0.07
C PRO A 92 1.13 -2.83 0.25
N LEU A 93 1.88 -2.59 1.33
CA LEU A 93 2.92 -3.50 1.82
C LEU A 93 2.35 -4.67 2.64
N PHE A 94 1.07 -4.63 3.01
CA PHE A 94 0.45 -5.56 3.97
C PHE A 94 1.20 -5.63 5.31
N GLY A 95 1.78 -4.52 5.72
CA GLY A 95 2.62 -4.33 6.89
C GLY A 95 3.66 -3.25 6.64
N LYS A 96 4.76 -3.29 7.39
CA LYS A 96 5.76 -2.21 7.42
C LYS A 96 7.02 -2.47 6.60
N THR A 97 7.13 -3.63 5.93
CA THR A 97 8.38 -4.08 5.30
C THR A 97 8.19 -4.35 3.81
N ILE A 98 9.13 -3.89 2.99
CA ILE A 98 9.21 -4.25 1.58
C ILE A 98 9.81 -5.65 1.46
N LEU A 99 9.04 -6.57 0.92
CA LEU A 99 9.42 -7.96 0.74
C LEU A 99 10.15 -8.18 -0.59
N PRO A 100 10.90 -9.29 -0.75
CA PRO A 100 11.78 -9.52 -1.89
C PRO A 100 11.11 -9.41 -3.26
N LYS A 101 9.88 -9.90 -3.43
CA LYS A 101 9.19 -9.82 -4.72
C LYS A 101 8.91 -8.38 -5.15
N LEU A 102 8.42 -7.56 -4.21
CA LEU A 102 8.17 -6.15 -4.51
C LEU A 102 9.47 -5.41 -4.82
N TYR A 103 10.52 -5.62 -4.01
CA TYR A 103 11.84 -5.04 -4.26
C TYR A 103 12.37 -5.41 -5.66
N GLY A 104 12.36 -6.71 -5.99
CA GLY A 104 12.82 -7.19 -7.30
C GLY A 104 12.04 -6.54 -8.44
N LYS A 105 10.71 -6.46 -8.33
CA LYS A 105 9.87 -5.88 -9.38
C LYS A 105 10.11 -4.37 -9.57
N ILE A 106 10.38 -3.62 -8.49
CA ILE A 106 10.75 -2.21 -8.55
C ILE A 106 12.07 -2.02 -9.33
N VAL A 107 13.08 -2.81 -9.00
CA VAL A 107 14.41 -2.74 -9.65
C VAL A 107 14.34 -3.19 -11.11
N GLU A 108 13.69 -4.32 -11.39
CA GLU A 108 13.50 -4.85 -12.76
C GLU A 108 12.82 -3.85 -13.69
N ASN A 109 11.80 -3.15 -13.20
CA ASN A 109 11.07 -2.15 -13.97
C ASN A 109 11.76 -0.78 -14.03
N LYS A 110 12.94 -0.64 -13.39
CA LYS A 110 13.72 0.61 -13.38
C LYS A 110 12.90 1.81 -12.92
N VAL A 111 12.09 1.63 -11.88
CA VAL A 111 11.32 2.70 -11.25
C VAL A 111 12.28 3.80 -10.81
N LYS A 112 11.96 5.06 -11.11
CA LYS A 112 12.85 6.18 -10.82
C LYS A 112 12.55 6.84 -9.47
N ASP A 113 11.29 6.91 -9.12
CA ASP A 113 10.83 7.65 -7.95
C ASP A 113 9.87 6.80 -7.11
N ILE A 114 10.13 6.77 -5.83
CA ILE A 114 9.30 6.09 -4.82
C ILE A 114 8.86 7.11 -3.77
N PHE A 115 7.58 7.10 -3.44
CA PHE A 115 7.02 7.82 -2.30
C PHE A 115 6.65 6.82 -1.22
N ILE A 116 7.16 7.00 0.00
CA ILE A 116 6.86 6.12 1.13
C ILE A 116 5.98 6.87 2.12
N ILE A 117 4.83 6.29 2.43
CA ILE A 117 3.85 6.82 3.36
C ILE A 117 3.59 5.74 4.40
N LEU A 118 4.25 5.86 5.54
CA LEU A 118 4.10 4.94 6.68
C LEU A 118 3.70 5.74 7.92
N ASP A 119 3.13 5.05 8.88
CA ASP A 119 2.83 5.62 10.18
C ASP A 119 4.12 6.03 10.91
N SER A 120 4.02 7.01 11.81
CA SER A 120 5.16 7.62 12.48
C SER A 120 6.03 6.65 13.29
N ASP A 121 5.48 5.51 13.70
CA ASP A 121 6.18 4.45 14.44
C ASP A 121 6.97 3.49 13.54
N ALA A 122 6.84 3.61 12.21
CA ALA A 122 7.55 2.81 11.22
C ALA A 122 8.73 3.55 10.56
N PHE A 123 9.15 4.67 11.12
CA PHE A 123 10.17 5.53 10.50
C PHE A 123 11.55 4.84 10.39
N ASP A 124 11.97 4.12 11.42
CA ASP A 124 13.26 3.41 11.42
C ASP A 124 13.27 2.25 10.39
N ASP A 125 12.15 1.52 10.26
CA ASP A 125 11.97 0.50 9.23
C ASP A 125 12.04 1.13 7.83
N ALA A 126 11.47 2.30 7.66
CA ALA A 126 11.47 3.05 6.41
C ALA A 126 12.89 3.48 5.99
N ILE A 127 13.74 3.90 6.91
CA ILE A 127 15.13 4.29 6.61
C ILE A 127 15.91 3.12 6.01
N GLN A 128 15.85 1.93 6.63
CA GLN A 128 16.56 0.75 6.13
C GLN A 128 16.11 0.32 4.71
N MET A 129 14.82 0.49 4.43
CA MET A 129 14.28 0.23 3.09
C MET A 129 14.81 1.24 2.07
N THR A 130 14.91 2.50 2.47
CA THR A 130 15.34 3.60 1.62
C THR A 130 16.78 3.42 1.15
N GLU A 131 17.70 3.05 2.04
CA GLU A 131 19.11 2.84 1.70
C GLU A 131 19.28 1.86 0.53
N LYS A 132 18.51 0.77 0.52
CA LYS A 132 18.56 -0.22 -0.56
C LYS A 132 18.19 0.38 -1.90
N PHE A 133 17.12 1.17 -1.96
CA PHE A 133 16.66 1.79 -3.21
C PHE A 133 17.57 2.92 -3.68
N VAL A 134 18.10 3.72 -2.77
CA VAL A 134 19.09 4.77 -3.12
C VAL A 134 20.35 4.16 -3.72
N ASN A 135 20.83 3.02 -3.22
CA ASN A 135 21.95 2.28 -3.79
C ASN A 135 21.67 1.77 -5.21
N GLU A 136 20.42 1.52 -5.56
CA GLU A 136 19.97 1.18 -6.93
C GLU A 136 19.78 2.43 -7.82
N GLY A 137 20.04 3.63 -7.30
CA GLY A 137 19.86 4.89 -8.01
C GLY A 137 18.41 5.36 -8.10
N ILE A 138 17.53 4.87 -7.22
CA ILE A 138 16.12 5.24 -7.13
C ILE A 138 15.96 6.40 -6.16
N SER A 139 15.24 7.43 -6.57
CA SER A 139 14.86 8.55 -5.71
C SER A 139 13.76 8.11 -4.73
N VAL A 140 13.99 8.31 -3.43
CA VAL A 140 13.01 7.96 -2.39
C VAL A 140 12.56 9.21 -1.63
N ASN A 141 11.28 9.40 -1.54
CA ASN A 141 10.63 10.54 -0.89
C ASN A 141 9.75 10.07 0.26
N PHE A 142 9.93 10.64 1.44
CA PHE A 142 9.04 10.39 2.58
C PHE A 142 7.94 11.43 2.66
N VAL A 143 6.70 10.95 2.82
CA VAL A 143 5.53 11.80 3.02
C VAL A 143 5.10 11.74 4.48
N LYS A 144 5.38 12.80 5.23
CA LYS A 144 4.96 12.90 6.64
C LYS A 144 3.47 13.22 6.75
N LEU A 145 2.77 12.47 7.58
CA LEU A 145 1.32 12.62 7.78
C LEU A 145 0.93 13.39 9.04
N ASP A 146 1.90 13.82 9.85
CA ASP A 146 1.69 14.59 11.08
C ASP A 146 0.67 13.94 12.04
N GLY A 147 0.73 12.62 12.16
CA GLY A 147 -0.19 11.83 12.99
C GLY A 147 -1.58 11.58 12.41
N GLN A 148 -1.80 11.89 11.14
CA GLN A 148 -3.05 11.64 10.43
C GLN A 148 -2.95 10.37 9.57
N ASP A 149 -4.01 9.56 9.53
CA ASP A 149 -4.13 8.39 8.65
C ASP A 149 -4.39 8.86 7.20
N PRO A 150 -3.74 8.26 6.17
CA PRO A 150 -4.00 8.58 4.76
C PRO A 150 -5.48 8.55 4.38
N ASN A 151 -6.22 7.59 4.92
CA ASN A 151 -7.65 7.47 4.69
C ASN A 151 -8.46 8.64 5.29
N ASP A 152 -8.03 9.18 6.42
CA ASP A 152 -8.69 10.33 7.07
C ASP A 152 -8.40 11.65 6.34
N LEU A 153 -7.21 11.77 5.75
CA LEU A 153 -6.84 12.92 4.92
C LEU A 153 -7.61 12.97 3.60
N GLY A 154 -7.89 11.82 3.02
CA GLY A 154 -8.53 11.67 1.73
C GLY A 154 -7.65 12.07 0.54
N TYR A 155 -8.09 11.68 -0.65
CA TYR A 155 -7.34 11.77 -1.91
C TYR A 155 -6.67 13.13 -2.17
N LYS A 156 -7.43 14.23 -2.13
CA LYS A 156 -6.90 15.56 -2.51
C LYS A 156 -5.75 16.03 -1.62
N LYS A 157 -5.88 15.86 -0.29
CA LYS A 157 -4.83 16.27 0.65
C LYS A 157 -3.61 15.37 0.55
N MET A 158 -3.81 14.06 0.29
CA MET A 158 -2.72 13.12 0.09
C MET A 158 -1.89 13.48 -1.14
N ILE A 159 -2.51 13.74 -2.28
CA ILE A 159 -1.81 14.16 -3.49
C ILE A 159 -1.01 15.46 -3.26
N THR A 160 -1.59 16.44 -2.54
CA THR A 160 -0.86 17.66 -2.20
C THR A 160 0.37 17.38 -1.33
N LYS A 161 0.26 16.50 -0.32
CA LYS A 161 1.40 16.12 0.52
C LYS A 161 2.49 15.39 -0.27
N ILE A 162 2.11 14.48 -1.17
CA ILE A 162 3.04 13.78 -2.05
C ILE A 162 3.79 14.75 -2.94
N HIS A 163 3.12 15.70 -3.59
CA HIS A 163 3.76 16.73 -4.41
C HIS A 163 4.70 17.65 -3.63
N ASN A 164 4.44 17.87 -2.36
CA ASN A 164 5.25 18.72 -1.50
C ASN A 164 6.32 17.96 -0.71
N SER A 165 6.43 16.64 -0.89
CA SER A 165 7.46 15.84 -0.22
C SER A 165 8.83 16.14 -0.82
N LEU A 166 9.86 16.17 0.06
CA LEU A 166 11.24 16.40 -0.35
C LEU A 166 11.94 15.04 -0.52
N PRO A 167 12.85 14.92 -1.50
CA PRO A 167 13.72 13.76 -1.62
C PRO A 167 14.53 13.56 -0.34
N MET A 168 14.74 12.30 0.06
CA MET A 168 15.69 12.00 1.14
C MET A 168 17.11 12.18 0.59
N ASP A 169 17.83 13.14 1.13
CA ASP A 169 19.25 13.31 0.90
C ASP A 169 20.04 12.76 2.09
N PHE A 170 20.79 11.68 1.87
CA PHE A 170 21.68 11.06 2.88
C PHE A 170 23.06 11.71 2.98
N LYS A 171 23.28 12.84 2.32
CA LYS A 171 24.51 13.63 2.40
C LYS A 171 24.45 14.61 3.57
N GLN A 172 24.28 14.11 4.77
CA GLN A 172 24.67 14.84 5.99
C GLN A 172 25.38 13.94 6.98
#